data_81bec6149a77baaf2b7c2b5fe886c8ff
#
_entry.id   81bec6149a77baaf2b7c2b5fe886c8ff
#
_cell.length_a   1.000
_cell.length_b   1.000
_cell.length_c   1.000
_cell.angle_alpha   90.00
_cell.angle_beta   90.00
_cell.angle_gamma   90.00
#
_symmetry.space_group_name_H-M   'P 1'
#
loop_
_entity.id
_entity.type
_entity.pdbx_description
1 polymer ?
#
loop_
_entity_poly.entity_id
_entity_poly.type
_entity_poly.pdbx_seq_one_letter_code
_entity_poly.pdbx_strand_id
1 'polypeptide(L)'
;MGSFFIDLLSFDHEVAVYEKDAKRLRFTYNCLRFTKLEEIAEFKPELVINAVTVKYTLPAFEEVLPWLPKDCIISDIASVKTGLHEFYAKSGFRFVSTHPMFGPTFANLNQLSEENAVIIKEGDYMGKIFFKDLYQQLGLN
;
A
#
# COMPACT_ATOMS: atom_id res chain seq x y z
N MET A 1 6.68 0.89 7.74
CA MET A 1 6.22 -0.16 6.81
C MET A 1 6.24 0.28 5.35
N GLY A 2 5.88 1.53 5.05
CA GLY A 2 5.92 2.05 3.69
C GLY A 2 7.28 1.94 3.02
N SER A 3 8.36 2.29 3.72
CA SER A 3 9.74 2.20 3.19
C SER A 3 10.10 0.77 2.78
N PHE A 4 9.66 -0.20 3.54
CA PHE A 4 9.88 -1.61 3.23
C PHE A 4 9.24 -2.01 1.90
N PHE A 5 7.98 -1.59 1.69
CA PHE A 5 7.29 -1.88 0.44
C PHE A 5 7.91 -1.16 -0.75
N ILE A 6 8.39 0.07 -0.58
CA ILE A 6 9.10 0.82 -1.63
C ILE A 6 10.33 0.03 -2.09
N ASP A 7 11.17 -0.38 -1.16
CA ASP A 7 12.40 -1.11 -1.49
C ASP A 7 12.09 -2.44 -2.17
N LEU A 8 11.08 -3.16 -1.68
CA LEU A 8 10.70 -4.45 -2.21
C LEU A 8 10.13 -4.36 -3.64
N LEU A 9 9.24 -3.41 -3.87
CA LEU A 9 8.51 -3.29 -5.15
C LEU A 9 9.33 -2.63 -6.25
N SER A 10 10.34 -1.83 -5.92
CA SER A 10 11.11 -1.08 -6.91
C SER A 10 11.95 -1.95 -7.84
N PHE A 11 12.14 -3.23 -7.53
CA PHE A 11 12.85 -4.16 -8.42
C PHE A 11 12.06 -4.50 -9.70
N ASP A 12 10.74 -4.68 -9.57
CA ASP A 12 9.89 -5.18 -10.65
C ASP A 12 8.82 -4.18 -11.11
N HIS A 13 8.68 -3.06 -10.40
CA HIS A 13 7.60 -2.09 -10.65
C HIS A 13 8.15 -0.67 -10.66
N GLU A 14 7.45 0.20 -11.38
CA GLU A 14 7.66 1.63 -11.27
C GLU A 14 6.92 2.12 -10.02
N VAL A 15 7.66 2.58 -9.02
CA VAL A 15 7.15 2.95 -7.71
C VAL A 15 7.24 4.44 -7.49
N ALA A 16 6.15 5.03 -7.00
CA ALA A 16 6.10 6.41 -6.52
C ALA A 16 5.61 6.42 -5.09
N VAL A 17 6.12 7.33 -4.29
CA VAL A 17 5.63 7.57 -2.94
C VAL A 17 5.04 8.98 -2.86
N TYR A 18 3.86 9.09 -2.26
CA TYR A 18 3.24 10.37 -1.95
C TYR A 18 3.30 10.61 -0.45
N GLU A 19 3.84 11.76 -0.06
CA GLU A 19 3.91 12.22 1.32
C GLU A 19 3.86 13.75 1.32
N LYS A 20 2.91 14.33 2.08
CA LYS A 20 2.77 15.78 2.18
C LYS A 20 3.98 16.45 2.81
N ASP A 21 4.62 15.77 3.76
CA ASP A 21 5.79 16.29 4.46
C ASP A 21 7.06 15.84 3.73
N ALA A 22 7.65 16.76 2.96
CA ALA A 22 8.85 16.49 2.20
C ALA A 22 10.03 16.02 3.07
N LYS A 23 10.06 16.36 4.34
CA LYS A 23 11.10 15.92 5.27
C LYS A 23 11.10 14.42 5.48
N ARG A 24 9.93 13.78 5.39
CA ARG A 24 9.81 12.32 5.51
C ARG A 24 10.31 11.58 4.28
N LEU A 25 10.49 12.27 3.15
CA LEU A 25 10.96 11.69 1.90
C LEU A 25 12.47 11.74 1.73
N ARG A 26 13.19 12.43 2.60
CA ARG A 26 14.63 12.68 2.41
C ARG A 26 15.51 11.44 2.34
N PHE A 27 15.06 10.32 2.89
CA PHE A 27 15.78 9.04 2.86
C PHE A 27 15.16 8.01 1.92
N THR A 28 14.27 8.44 1.03
CA THR A 28 13.60 7.57 0.08
C THR A 28 14.22 7.79 -1.30
N TYR A 29 15.01 6.81 -1.79
CA TYR A 29 15.85 7.02 -2.97
C TYR A 29 15.44 6.23 -4.21
N ASN A 30 14.85 5.05 -4.06
CA ASN A 30 14.63 4.12 -5.18
C ASN A 30 13.26 4.26 -5.82
N CYS A 31 12.64 5.44 -5.76
CA CYS A 31 11.32 5.67 -6.33
C CYS A 31 11.11 7.14 -6.67
N LEU A 32 10.07 7.42 -7.42
CA LEU A 32 9.57 8.79 -7.60
C LEU A 32 8.99 9.30 -6.28
N ARG A 33 9.18 10.58 -6.01
CA ARG A 33 8.76 11.21 -4.75
C ARG A 33 7.80 12.35 -5.04
N PHE A 34 6.56 12.20 -4.59
CA PHE A 34 5.50 13.17 -4.81
C PHE A 34 5.11 13.86 -3.50
N THR A 35 4.98 15.16 -3.53
CA THR A 35 4.45 15.96 -2.43
C THR A 35 3.13 16.63 -2.80
N LYS A 36 2.74 16.56 -4.07
CA LYS A 36 1.53 17.18 -4.61
C LYS A 36 0.60 16.14 -5.20
N LEU A 37 -0.70 16.33 -5.00
CA LEU A 37 -1.74 15.44 -5.50
C LEU A 37 -1.78 15.38 -7.03
N GLU A 38 -1.49 16.49 -7.71
CA GLU A 38 -1.43 16.55 -9.17
C GLU A 38 -0.43 15.56 -9.76
N GLU A 39 0.68 15.34 -9.05
CA GLU A 39 1.70 14.38 -9.48
C GLU A 39 1.18 12.94 -9.50
N ILE A 40 0.27 12.61 -8.56
CA ILE A 40 -0.39 11.31 -8.52
C ILE A 40 -1.26 11.12 -9.77
N ALA A 41 -2.04 12.14 -10.13
CA ALA A 41 -2.91 12.10 -11.31
C ALA A 41 -2.11 11.91 -12.59
N GLU A 42 -0.97 12.58 -12.72
CA GLU A 42 -0.07 12.43 -13.89
C GLU A 42 0.58 11.05 -13.96
N PHE A 43 0.90 10.47 -12.80
CA PHE A 43 1.52 9.15 -12.71
C PHE A 43 0.57 8.03 -13.15
N LYS A 44 -0.73 8.18 -12.93
CA LYS A 44 -1.77 7.20 -13.26
C LYS A 44 -1.50 5.83 -12.65
N PRO A 45 -1.49 5.71 -11.31
CA PRO A 45 -1.17 4.45 -10.66
C PRO A 45 -2.19 3.36 -10.98
N GLU A 46 -1.71 2.14 -11.17
CA GLU A 46 -2.54 0.94 -11.30
C GLU A 46 -2.94 0.37 -9.95
N LEU A 47 -2.08 0.57 -8.95
CA LEU A 47 -2.28 0.12 -7.58
C LEU A 47 -1.80 1.19 -6.61
N VAL A 48 -2.61 1.46 -5.60
CA VAL A 48 -2.24 2.34 -4.48
C VAL A 48 -2.20 1.53 -3.20
N ILE A 49 -1.10 1.62 -2.46
CA ILE A 49 -0.96 1.01 -1.15
C ILE A 49 -0.95 2.11 -0.10
N ASN A 50 -1.98 2.13 0.74
CA ASN A 50 -2.07 3.07 1.85
C ASN A 50 -1.29 2.51 3.05
N ALA A 51 -0.12 3.09 3.31
CA ALA A 51 0.79 2.65 4.36
C ALA A 51 0.91 3.67 5.49
N VAL A 52 -0.06 4.58 5.63
CA VAL A 52 -0.06 5.55 6.74
C VAL A 52 -0.48 4.87 8.05
N THR A 53 -0.23 5.53 9.17
CA THR A 53 -0.66 5.01 10.48
C THR A 53 -2.17 4.84 10.51
N VAL A 54 -2.66 3.89 11.30
CA VAL A 54 -4.09 3.51 11.37
C VAL A 54 -5.00 4.73 11.53
N LYS A 55 -4.63 5.66 12.39
CA LYS A 55 -5.40 6.89 12.66
C LYS A 55 -5.69 7.72 11.41
N TYR A 56 -4.77 7.70 10.43
CA TYR A 56 -4.85 8.56 9.24
C TYR A 56 -5.21 7.79 7.97
N THR A 57 -5.51 6.50 8.07
CA THR A 57 -5.77 5.65 6.89
C THR A 57 -6.96 6.16 6.07
N LEU A 58 -8.11 6.39 6.71
CA LEU A 58 -9.31 6.87 6.01
C LEU A 58 -9.14 8.30 5.48
N PRO A 59 -8.65 9.27 6.29
CA PRO A 59 -8.40 10.62 5.77
C PRO A 59 -7.43 10.65 4.57
N ALA A 60 -6.41 9.81 4.57
CA ALA A 60 -5.46 9.73 3.45
C ALA A 60 -6.14 9.23 2.17
N PHE A 61 -6.99 8.21 2.26
CA PHE A 61 -7.78 7.76 1.11
C PHE A 61 -8.72 8.86 0.60
N GLU A 62 -9.43 9.52 1.48
CA GLU A 62 -10.35 10.59 1.08
C GLU A 62 -9.65 11.71 0.32
N GLU A 63 -8.42 12.03 0.71
CA GLU A 63 -7.61 13.04 0.05
C GLU A 63 -7.15 12.59 -1.34
N VAL A 64 -6.76 11.34 -1.49
CA VAL A 64 -6.09 10.83 -2.69
C VAL A 64 -7.06 10.31 -3.75
N LEU A 65 -8.21 9.73 -3.36
CA LEU A 65 -9.13 9.09 -4.30
C LEU A 65 -9.54 9.95 -5.49
N PRO A 66 -9.84 11.26 -5.34
CA PRO A 66 -10.25 12.08 -6.48
C PRO A 66 -9.17 12.21 -7.58
N TRP A 67 -7.92 11.91 -7.25
CA TRP A 67 -6.78 12.05 -8.15
C TRP A 67 -6.37 10.73 -8.82
N LEU A 68 -7.06 9.64 -8.51
CA LEU A 68 -6.73 8.31 -9.04
C LEU A 68 -7.53 7.99 -10.31
N PRO A 69 -6.93 7.22 -11.26
CA PRO A 69 -7.71 6.63 -12.34
C PRO A 69 -8.82 5.73 -11.79
N LYS A 70 -9.95 5.68 -12.47
CA LYS A 70 -11.11 4.89 -12.00
C LYS A 70 -10.85 3.38 -11.96
N ASP A 71 -9.92 2.89 -12.76
CA ASP A 71 -9.54 1.48 -12.82
C ASP A 71 -8.40 1.13 -11.85
N CYS A 72 -7.92 2.10 -11.08
CA CYS A 72 -6.92 1.86 -10.05
C CYS A 72 -7.46 0.95 -8.95
N ILE A 73 -6.61 0.03 -8.49
CA ILE A 73 -6.91 -0.80 -7.31
C ILE A 73 -6.38 -0.07 -6.08
N ILE A 74 -7.22 0.14 -5.09
CA ILE A 74 -6.80 0.73 -3.81
C ILE A 74 -6.59 -0.36 -2.77
N SER A 75 -5.61 -0.18 -1.91
CA SER A 75 -5.28 -1.17 -0.90
C SER A 75 -4.74 -0.56 0.37
N ASP A 76 -4.78 -1.32 1.45
CA ASP A 76 -4.21 -0.95 2.72
C ASP A 76 -3.40 -2.10 3.33
N ILE A 77 -2.54 -1.74 4.27
CA ILE A 77 -1.77 -2.67 5.09
C ILE A 77 -2.05 -2.45 6.58
N ALA A 78 -3.19 -1.85 6.90
CA ALA A 78 -3.53 -1.47 8.26
C ALA A 78 -3.81 -2.68 9.15
N SER A 79 -3.35 -2.62 10.39
CA SER A 79 -3.60 -3.66 11.39
C SER A 79 -5.02 -3.61 11.95
N VAL A 80 -5.66 -2.44 11.92
CA VAL A 80 -7.04 -2.23 12.38
C VAL A 80 -7.89 -1.87 11.19
N LYS A 81 -9.02 -2.58 11.03
CA LYS A 81 -9.88 -2.48 9.85
C LYS A 81 -11.18 -1.70 10.08
N THR A 82 -11.31 -1.04 11.23
CA THR A 82 -12.52 -0.28 11.58
C THR A 82 -12.85 0.76 10.52
N GLY A 83 -14.04 0.68 9.94
CA GLY A 83 -14.53 1.62 8.92
C GLY A 83 -14.00 1.38 7.51
N LEU A 84 -13.00 0.53 7.32
CA LEU A 84 -12.43 0.28 5.99
C LEU A 84 -13.39 -0.47 5.06
N HIS A 85 -14.10 -1.46 5.58
CA HIS A 85 -15.05 -2.23 4.78
C HIS A 85 -16.15 -1.33 4.18
N GLU A 86 -16.76 -0.50 5.00
CA GLU A 86 -17.78 0.44 4.55
C GLU A 86 -17.19 1.48 3.58
N PHE A 87 -15.99 1.96 3.88
CA PHE A 87 -15.29 2.91 3.01
C PHE A 87 -15.08 2.32 1.61
N TYR A 88 -14.54 1.11 1.53
CA TYR A 88 -14.32 0.44 0.23
C TYR A 88 -15.61 0.21 -0.53
N ALA A 89 -16.66 -0.21 0.14
CA ALA A 89 -17.96 -0.45 -0.48
C ALA A 89 -18.55 0.82 -1.11
N LYS A 90 -18.27 1.99 -0.53
CA LYS A 90 -18.76 3.28 -1.01
C LYS A 90 -17.82 3.95 -2.00
N SER A 91 -16.58 3.55 -2.06
CA SER A 91 -15.54 4.24 -2.84
C SER A 91 -15.73 4.14 -4.35
N GLY A 92 -16.36 3.08 -4.83
CA GLY A 92 -16.47 2.79 -6.26
C GLY A 92 -15.20 2.23 -6.89
N PHE A 93 -14.14 2.03 -6.12
CA PHE A 93 -12.88 1.47 -6.58
C PHE A 93 -12.79 -0.02 -6.30
N ARG A 94 -12.05 -0.75 -7.15
CA ARG A 94 -11.60 -2.09 -6.79
C ARG A 94 -10.62 -1.97 -5.62
N PHE A 95 -10.68 -2.90 -4.69
CA PHE A 95 -9.89 -2.80 -3.47
C PHE A 95 -9.35 -4.15 -3.03
N VAL A 96 -8.30 -4.12 -2.23
CA VAL A 96 -7.78 -5.27 -1.48
C VAL A 96 -7.26 -4.79 -0.13
N SER A 97 -7.60 -5.49 0.92
CA SER A 97 -7.16 -5.15 2.28
C SER A 97 -6.26 -6.26 2.80
N THR A 98 -5.10 -5.88 3.33
CA THR A 98 -4.13 -6.85 3.84
C THR A 98 -3.59 -6.43 5.20
N HIS A 99 -2.99 -7.38 5.91
CA HIS A 99 -2.27 -7.10 7.15
C HIS A 99 -1.00 -7.94 7.19
N PRO A 100 0.13 -7.39 6.77
CA PRO A 100 1.43 -8.03 7.03
C PRO A 100 1.72 -7.93 8.52
N MET A 101 1.85 -9.09 9.17
CA MET A 101 1.94 -9.18 10.64
C MET A 101 3.39 -9.16 11.12
N PHE A 102 4.20 -8.24 10.60
CA PHE A 102 5.56 -8.01 11.04
C PHE A 102 5.83 -6.50 11.13
N GLY A 103 6.74 -6.10 12.01
CA GLY A 103 7.10 -4.70 12.20
C GLY A 103 8.14 -4.21 11.19
N PRO A 104 8.25 -2.87 11.00
CA PRO A 104 9.24 -2.28 10.08
C PRO A 104 10.69 -2.49 10.52
N THR A 105 10.91 -2.91 11.75
CA THR A 105 12.25 -3.18 12.30
C THR A 105 12.81 -4.54 11.87
N PHE A 106 11.98 -5.42 11.27
CA PHE A 106 12.46 -6.69 10.74
C PHE A 106 13.09 -6.47 9.36
N ALA A 107 14.32 -5.96 9.39
CA ALA A 107 15.10 -5.78 8.18
C ALA A 107 15.76 -7.08 7.70
N ASN A 108 15.62 -8.18 8.44
CA ASN A 108 16.27 -9.44 8.11
C ASN A 108 15.29 -10.36 7.38
N LEU A 109 15.44 -10.42 6.05
CA LEU A 109 14.64 -11.27 5.17
C LEU A 109 14.67 -12.75 5.57
N ASN A 110 15.73 -13.20 6.23
CA ASN A 110 15.87 -14.58 6.66
C ASN A 110 14.91 -14.99 7.78
N GLN A 111 14.32 -14.02 8.48
CA GLN A 111 13.37 -14.29 9.56
C GLN A 111 11.92 -14.18 9.13
N LEU A 112 11.66 -13.70 7.91
CA LEU A 112 10.28 -13.50 7.43
C LEU A 112 9.52 -14.81 7.23
N SER A 113 10.20 -15.94 7.10
CA SER A 113 9.54 -17.25 6.96
C SER A 113 8.74 -17.66 8.21
N GLU A 114 9.01 -17.04 9.36
CA GLU A 114 8.28 -17.27 10.61
C GLU A 114 7.11 -16.30 10.80
N GLU A 115 6.99 -15.31 9.92
CA GLU A 115 5.97 -14.27 10.02
C GLU A 115 4.76 -14.59 9.14
N ASN A 116 3.67 -13.91 9.40
CA ASN A 116 2.40 -14.12 8.72
C ASN A 116 1.93 -12.85 8.01
N ALA A 117 1.14 -13.05 6.97
CA ALA A 117 0.37 -11.98 6.35
C ALA A 117 -1.05 -12.44 6.11
N VAL A 118 -2.00 -11.54 6.31
CA VAL A 118 -3.42 -11.82 6.09
C VAL A 118 -3.91 -11.00 4.91
N ILE A 119 -4.62 -11.65 3.99
CA ILE A 119 -5.34 -10.99 2.91
C ILE A 119 -6.83 -11.18 3.19
N ILE A 120 -7.56 -10.08 3.33
CA ILE A 120 -9.00 -10.14 3.61
C ILE A 120 -9.71 -10.75 2.41
N LYS A 121 -10.64 -11.67 2.68
CA LYS A 121 -11.33 -12.46 1.65
C LYS A 121 -12.10 -11.57 0.66
N GLU A 122 -12.78 -10.57 1.17
CA GLU A 122 -13.49 -9.59 0.37
C GLU A 122 -12.49 -8.67 -0.33
N GLY A 123 -12.56 -8.61 -1.64
CA GLY A 123 -11.65 -7.75 -2.39
C GLY A 123 -11.51 -8.17 -3.85
N ASP A 124 -10.83 -7.34 -4.60
CA ASP A 124 -10.57 -7.55 -6.01
C ASP A 124 -9.66 -8.77 -6.24
N TYR A 125 -10.03 -9.61 -7.17
CA TYR A 125 -9.30 -10.85 -7.47
C TYR A 125 -7.85 -10.56 -7.91
N MET A 126 -7.65 -9.60 -8.80
CA MET A 126 -6.30 -9.25 -9.30
C MET A 126 -5.44 -8.64 -8.19
N GLY A 127 -6.04 -7.79 -7.35
CA GLY A 127 -5.34 -7.23 -6.19
C GLY A 127 -4.94 -8.30 -5.17
N LYS A 128 -5.80 -9.28 -4.92
CA LYS A 128 -5.48 -10.39 -4.02
C LYS A 128 -4.34 -11.24 -4.57
N ILE A 129 -4.32 -11.52 -5.86
CA ILE A 129 -3.23 -12.27 -6.51
C ILE A 129 -1.91 -11.50 -6.35
N PHE A 130 -1.92 -10.19 -6.59
CA PHE A 130 -0.73 -9.35 -6.45
C PHE A 130 -0.12 -9.48 -5.06
N PHE A 131 -0.92 -9.31 -4.01
CA PHE A 131 -0.42 -9.41 -2.63
C PHE A 131 -0.04 -10.83 -2.23
N LYS A 132 -0.78 -11.82 -2.70
CA LYS A 132 -0.45 -13.23 -2.46
C LYS A 132 0.93 -13.56 -3.02
N ASP A 133 1.19 -13.20 -4.26
CA ASP A 133 2.48 -13.43 -4.90
C ASP A 133 3.60 -12.68 -4.18
N LEU A 134 3.35 -11.41 -3.82
CA LEU A 134 4.31 -10.59 -3.10
C LEU A 134 4.70 -11.23 -1.76
N TYR A 135 3.72 -11.62 -0.97
CA TYR A 135 3.96 -12.21 0.34
C TYR A 135 4.60 -13.60 0.24
N GLN A 136 4.25 -14.39 -0.76
CA GLN A 136 4.89 -15.68 -1.01
C GLN A 136 6.36 -15.54 -1.40
N GLN A 137 6.71 -14.54 -2.20
CA GLN A 137 8.10 -14.25 -2.56
C GLN A 137 8.94 -13.90 -1.33
N LEU A 138 8.33 -13.30 -0.31
CA LEU A 138 8.97 -13.00 0.95
C LEU A 138 9.07 -14.22 1.88
N GLY A 139 8.42 -15.32 1.54
CA GLY A 139 8.36 -16.52 2.38
C GLY A 139 7.37 -16.44 3.53
N LEU A 140 6.43 -15.48 3.49
CA LEU A 140 5.39 -15.34 4.52
C LEU A 140 4.31 -16.42 4.42
N ASN A 141 3.74 -16.76 5.57
CA ASN A 141 2.62 -17.69 5.68
C ASN A 141 1.26 -17.00 5.45
#